data_a9d27bde531a9d52d9c2fd293fd85403
#
_entry.id   a9d27bde531a9d52d9c2fd293fd85403
#
_cell.length_a   1.000
_cell.length_b   1.000
_cell.length_c   1.000
_cell.angle_alpha   90.00
_cell.angle_beta   90.00
_cell.angle_gamma   90.00
#
_symmetry.space_group_name_H-M   'P 1'
#
loop_
_entity.id
_entity.type
_entity.pdbx_description
1 polymer ?
#
loop_
_entity_poly.entity_id
_entity_poly.type
_entity_poly.pdbx_seq_one_letter_code
_entity_poly.pdbx_strand_id
1 'polypeptide(L)'
;RVWIYLLSFCSIIFLQTFCTNVCPFIDGLQHDKLFRNLFIVFILQLVYREFLYTYFKESRKNLSLPRQAYFLSIISWILAGFSAFILHNILYPDFPLSSHFRIFSSYLTLGAGILAQLEYIIFEKRYKELSKDKVFTIFNEKISQRIIETFLIFTITPIITILLIIGRYNDYNIIDSQVTLEVFYIGLLMIISAVILAIAFGKILKEDTKIIIGNIKNIENGEYENTSIINRPDELGE
;
A
#
# COMPACT_ATOMS: atom_id res chain seq x y z
N ARG A 1 -7.40 -1.77 14.59
CA ARG A 1 -5.94 -1.60 14.76
C ARG A 1 -5.18 -2.92 14.64
N VAL A 2 -5.60 -4.00 15.31
CA VAL A 2 -4.88 -5.31 15.30
C VAL A 2 -4.58 -5.80 13.87
N TRP A 3 -5.54 -5.74 12.96
CA TRP A 3 -5.34 -6.18 11.57
C TRP A 3 -4.26 -5.41 10.81
N ILE A 4 -4.08 -4.13 11.14
CA ILE A 4 -3.02 -3.30 10.52
C ILE A 4 -1.65 -3.78 10.99
N TYR A 5 -1.51 -4.02 12.29
CA TYR A 5 -0.25 -4.53 12.84
C TYR A 5 0.08 -5.92 12.30
N LEU A 6 -0.93 -6.79 12.15
CA LEU A 6 -0.74 -8.09 11.51
C LEU A 6 -0.33 -7.96 10.05
N LEU A 7 -0.99 -7.10 9.28
CA LEU A 7 -0.63 -6.84 7.88
C LEU A 7 0.80 -6.29 7.77
N SER A 8 1.14 -5.32 8.61
CA SER A 8 2.50 -4.76 8.66
C SER A 8 3.53 -5.80 9.08
N PHE A 9 3.21 -6.70 10.00
CA PHE A 9 4.11 -7.79 10.39
C PHE A 9 4.32 -8.80 9.26
N CYS A 10 3.26 -9.24 8.60
CA CYS A 10 3.37 -10.11 7.42
C CYS A 10 4.20 -9.48 6.31
N SER A 11 4.20 -8.15 6.19
CA SER A 11 4.98 -7.45 5.17
C SER A 11 6.49 -7.61 5.33
N ILE A 12 6.99 -7.94 6.54
CA ILE A 12 8.42 -8.18 6.76
C ILE A 12 8.91 -9.35 5.90
N ILE A 13 8.13 -10.43 5.82
CA ILE A 13 8.48 -11.62 5.02
C ILE A 13 8.54 -11.24 3.53
N PHE A 14 7.54 -10.47 3.06
CA PHE A 14 7.53 -9.99 1.68
C PHE A 14 8.68 -9.03 1.40
N LEU A 15 9.00 -8.12 2.32
CA LEU A 15 10.14 -7.21 2.21
C LEU A 15 11.46 -7.98 2.19
N GLN A 16 11.63 -9.01 3.02
CA GLN A 16 12.84 -9.84 3.00
C GLN A 16 13.03 -10.47 1.62
N THR A 17 12.00 -11.16 1.12
CA THR A 17 12.05 -11.80 -0.20
C THR A 17 12.29 -10.77 -1.31
N PHE A 18 11.63 -9.62 -1.26
CA PHE A 18 11.81 -8.58 -2.25
C PHE A 18 13.21 -7.98 -2.22
N CYS A 19 13.75 -7.64 -1.05
CA CYS A 19 15.07 -7.04 -0.90
C CYS A 19 16.18 -7.99 -1.39
N THR A 20 16.09 -9.30 -1.10
CA THR A 20 17.07 -10.29 -1.59
C THR A 20 17.03 -10.40 -3.11
N ASN A 21 15.85 -10.35 -3.71
CA ASN A 21 15.70 -10.46 -5.17
C ASN A 21 16.07 -9.18 -5.95
N VAL A 22 16.03 -7.99 -5.35
CA VAL A 22 16.37 -6.73 -6.04
C VAL A 22 17.79 -6.26 -5.78
N CYS A 23 18.50 -6.81 -4.78
CA CYS A 23 19.84 -6.37 -4.42
C CYS A 23 20.78 -7.55 -4.11
N PRO A 24 21.83 -7.74 -4.92
CA PRO A 24 22.80 -8.83 -4.75
C PRO A 24 23.57 -8.74 -3.45
N PHE A 25 23.89 -7.53 -2.99
CA PHE A 25 24.61 -7.32 -1.74
C PHE A 25 23.78 -7.73 -0.53
N ILE A 26 22.46 -7.59 -0.63
CA ILE A 26 21.52 -8.04 0.41
C ILE A 26 21.32 -9.55 0.34
N ASP A 27 21.29 -10.12 -0.86
CA ASP A 27 21.19 -11.56 -1.08
C ASP A 27 22.40 -12.30 -0.46
N GLY A 28 23.58 -11.70 -0.50
CA GLY A 28 24.78 -12.21 0.18
C GLY A 28 24.77 -12.09 1.70
N LEU A 29 23.81 -11.41 2.31
CA LEU A 29 23.69 -11.31 3.76
C LEU A 29 23.04 -12.58 4.35
N GLN A 30 23.48 -12.94 5.56
CA GLN A 30 22.81 -13.99 6.34
C GLN A 30 21.34 -13.60 6.59
N HIS A 31 20.40 -14.52 6.37
CA HIS A 31 18.97 -14.27 6.49
C HIS A 31 18.54 -13.75 7.85
N ASP A 32 19.18 -14.21 8.94
CA ASP A 32 18.94 -13.75 10.32
C ASP A 32 19.31 -12.28 10.51
N LYS A 33 20.43 -11.83 9.95
CA LYS A 33 20.86 -10.42 9.98
C LYS A 33 19.90 -9.53 9.22
N LEU A 34 19.51 -9.94 8.01
CA LEU A 34 18.55 -9.21 7.21
C LEU A 34 17.20 -9.11 7.94
N PHE A 35 16.68 -10.24 8.43
CA PHE A 35 15.42 -10.26 9.16
C PHE A 35 15.45 -9.36 10.40
N ARG A 36 16.53 -9.40 11.18
CA ARG A 36 16.71 -8.51 12.34
C ARG A 36 16.65 -7.03 11.93
N ASN A 37 17.35 -6.66 10.87
CA ASN A 37 17.37 -5.27 10.39
C ASN A 37 15.99 -4.82 9.91
N LEU A 38 15.28 -5.67 9.17
CA LEU A 38 13.91 -5.41 8.74
C LEU A 38 12.97 -5.28 9.94
N PHE A 39 13.14 -6.12 10.96
CA PHE A 39 12.32 -6.08 12.19
C PHE A 39 12.54 -4.79 12.99
N ILE A 40 13.79 -4.30 13.08
CA ILE A 40 14.10 -3.01 13.72
C ILE A 40 13.36 -1.88 12.98
N VAL A 41 13.45 -1.85 11.66
CA VAL A 41 12.79 -0.82 10.86
C VAL A 41 11.27 -0.94 10.94
N PHE A 42 10.74 -2.16 11.03
CA PHE A 42 9.32 -2.39 11.25
C PHE A 42 8.84 -1.78 12.59
N ILE A 43 9.57 -1.96 13.67
CA ILE A 43 9.25 -1.32 14.95
C ILE A 43 9.27 0.20 14.83
N LEU A 44 10.26 0.76 14.13
CA LEU A 44 10.32 2.20 13.85
C LEU A 44 9.11 2.67 13.02
N GLN A 45 8.69 1.89 12.03
CA GLN A 45 7.50 2.19 11.23
C GLN A 45 6.23 2.27 12.10
N LEU A 46 6.07 1.35 13.05
CA LEU A 46 4.94 1.39 13.99
C LEU A 46 5.01 2.63 14.89
N VAL A 47 6.19 2.98 15.39
CA VAL A 47 6.40 4.18 16.19
C VAL A 47 6.08 5.44 15.39
N TYR A 48 6.57 5.56 14.15
CA TYR A 48 6.23 6.68 13.27
C TYR A 48 4.73 6.77 13.04
N ARG A 49 4.08 5.65 12.81
CA ARG A 49 2.64 5.61 12.60
C ARG A 49 1.85 6.13 13.80
N GLU A 50 2.17 5.67 15.02
CA GLU A 50 1.51 6.14 16.25
C GLU A 50 1.82 7.62 16.54
N PHE A 51 3.06 8.06 16.29
CA PHE A 51 3.44 9.47 16.39
C PHE A 51 2.62 10.33 15.41
N LEU A 52 2.58 9.97 14.14
CA LEU A 52 1.81 10.66 13.11
C LEU A 52 0.32 10.67 13.45
N TYR A 53 -0.20 9.54 13.98
CA TYR A 53 -1.59 9.43 14.40
C TYR A 53 -1.93 10.44 15.48
N THR A 54 -1.02 10.67 16.43
CA THR A 54 -1.23 11.62 17.53
C THR A 54 -0.99 13.05 17.08
N TYR A 55 0.10 13.32 16.36
CA TYR A 55 0.52 14.65 15.96
C TYR A 55 -0.45 15.32 14.96
N PHE A 56 -0.88 14.57 13.95
CA PHE A 56 -1.78 15.09 12.91
C PHE A 56 -3.28 14.92 13.24
N LYS A 57 -3.64 14.77 14.50
CA LYS A 57 -5.03 14.54 14.93
C LYS A 57 -5.99 15.63 14.43
N GLU A 58 -5.60 16.89 14.50
CA GLU A 58 -6.44 18.03 14.07
C GLU A 58 -6.58 18.10 12.54
N SER A 59 -5.45 17.97 11.82
CA SER A 59 -5.45 18.02 10.35
C SER A 59 -6.25 16.89 9.70
N ARG A 60 -6.44 15.77 10.41
CA ARG A 60 -7.16 14.60 9.90
C ARG A 60 -8.68 14.67 10.10
N LYS A 61 -9.18 15.61 10.91
CA LYS A 61 -10.62 15.73 11.18
C LYS A 61 -11.44 15.92 9.91
N ASN A 62 -10.86 16.51 8.89
CA ASN A 62 -11.49 16.78 7.60
C ASN A 62 -11.37 15.65 6.58
N LEU A 63 -10.75 14.53 6.96
CA LEU A 63 -10.56 13.36 6.10
C LEU A 63 -11.39 12.18 6.59
N SER A 64 -11.90 11.38 5.66
CA SER A 64 -12.55 10.11 5.99
C SER A 64 -11.58 9.15 6.68
N LEU A 65 -12.11 8.20 7.45
CA LEU A 65 -11.30 7.19 8.14
C LEU A 65 -10.39 6.38 7.19
N PRO A 66 -10.87 5.91 6.02
CA PRO A 66 -10.02 5.24 5.05
C PRO A 66 -8.88 6.13 4.54
N ARG A 67 -9.17 7.40 4.24
CA ARG A 67 -8.18 8.35 3.75
C ARG A 67 -7.13 8.69 4.80
N GLN A 68 -7.53 8.82 6.07
CA GLN A 68 -6.60 8.98 7.18
C GLN A 68 -5.63 7.79 7.28
N ALA A 69 -6.16 6.55 7.22
CA ALA A 69 -5.34 5.35 7.27
C ALA A 69 -4.33 5.29 6.12
N TYR A 70 -4.77 5.63 4.92
CA TYR A 70 -3.95 5.66 3.71
C TYR A 70 -2.76 6.63 3.84
N PHE A 71 -3.02 7.90 4.20
CA PHE A 71 -1.94 8.88 4.37
C PHE A 71 -0.99 8.51 5.50
N LEU A 72 -1.51 8.03 6.63
CA LEU A 72 -0.66 7.57 7.73
C LEU A 72 0.23 6.40 7.30
N SER A 73 -0.30 5.48 6.52
CA SER A 73 0.45 4.35 5.99
C SER A 73 1.55 4.82 5.05
N ILE A 74 1.24 5.62 4.03
CA ILE A 74 2.23 6.14 3.09
C ILE A 74 3.38 6.84 3.82
N ILE A 75 3.06 7.82 4.67
CA ILE A 75 4.08 8.62 5.34
C ILE A 75 4.93 7.76 6.27
N SER A 76 4.31 6.85 7.04
CA SER A 76 5.06 5.96 7.94
C SER A 76 5.99 5.00 7.17
N TRP A 77 5.59 4.49 6.00
CA TRP A 77 6.43 3.64 5.17
C TRP A 77 7.55 4.42 4.47
N ILE A 78 7.33 5.66 4.06
CA ILE A 78 8.39 6.54 3.55
C ILE A 78 9.44 6.78 4.63
N LEU A 79 9.03 7.13 5.85
CA LEU A 79 9.94 7.33 6.98
C LEU A 79 10.68 6.04 7.36
N ALA A 80 10.00 4.90 7.32
CA ALA A 80 10.63 3.59 7.52
C ALA A 80 11.69 3.30 6.45
N GLY A 81 11.41 3.62 5.19
CA GLY A 81 12.38 3.49 4.09
C GLY A 81 13.63 4.34 4.31
N PHE A 82 13.47 5.59 4.73
CA PHE A 82 14.61 6.45 5.11
C PHE A 82 15.40 5.87 6.28
N SER A 83 14.71 5.35 7.30
CA SER A 83 15.38 4.71 8.44
C SER A 83 16.12 3.45 8.01
N ALA A 84 15.55 2.65 7.10
CA ALA A 84 16.20 1.49 6.52
C ALA A 84 17.45 1.86 5.73
N PHE A 85 17.39 2.93 4.93
CA PHE A 85 18.54 3.47 4.20
C PHE A 85 19.66 3.87 5.14
N ILE A 86 19.36 4.65 6.20
CA ILE A 86 20.35 5.10 7.18
C ILE A 86 20.93 3.91 7.94
N LEU A 87 20.09 3.02 8.46
CA LEU A 87 20.52 1.82 9.19
C LEU A 87 21.44 0.94 8.35
N HIS A 88 21.06 0.70 7.10
CA HIS A 88 21.85 -0.12 6.19
C HIS A 88 23.21 0.52 5.85
N ASN A 89 23.24 1.84 5.66
CA ASN A 89 24.48 2.58 5.41
C ASN A 89 25.45 2.51 6.62
N ILE A 90 24.90 2.58 7.84
CA ILE A 90 25.72 2.47 9.07
C ILE A 90 26.24 1.04 9.27
N LEU A 91 25.41 0.02 9.02
CA LEU A 91 25.77 -1.36 9.27
C LEU A 91 26.67 -1.97 8.17
N TYR A 92 26.57 -1.47 6.96
CA TYR A 92 27.26 -2.00 5.77
C TYR A 92 27.87 -0.86 4.92
N PRO A 93 28.85 -0.12 5.49
CA PRO A 93 29.46 1.04 4.81
C PRO A 93 30.21 0.66 3.53
N ASP A 94 30.65 -0.60 3.44
CA ASP A 94 31.38 -1.11 2.26
C ASP A 94 30.48 -1.41 1.07
N PHE A 95 29.16 -1.37 1.25
CA PHE A 95 28.25 -1.62 0.15
C PHE A 95 28.07 -0.37 -0.72
N PRO A 96 27.88 -0.53 -2.04
CA PRO A 96 27.69 0.61 -2.91
C PRO A 96 26.40 1.36 -2.58
N LEU A 97 26.40 2.67 -2.84
CA LEU A 97 25.27 3.55 -2.58
C LEU A 97 23.99 3.06 -3.28
N SER A 98 24.11 2.41 -4.44
CA SER A 98 23.00 1.79 -5.15
C SER A 98 22.27 0.74 -4.33
N SER A 99 23.00 -0.05 -3.52
CA SER A 99 22.42 -1.05 -2.61
C SER A 99 21.53 -0.40 -1.53
N HIS A 100 22.00 0.71 -0.94
CA HIS A 100 21.23 1.45 0.06
C HIS A 100 19.95 2.05 -0.54
N PHE A 101 20.02 2.60 -1.76
CA PHE A 101 18.84 3.10 -2.46
C PHE A 101 17.86 2.00 -2.84
N ARG A 102 18.30 0.79 -3.14
CA ARG A 102 17.42 -0.35 -3.42
C ARG A 102 16.62 -0.77 -2.20
N ILE A 103 17.22 -0.76 -1.00
CA ILE A 103 16.47 -0.96 0.24
C ILE A 103 15.40 0.11 0.40
N PHE A 104 15.74 1.39 0.29
CA PHE A 104 14.77 2.48 0.36
C PHE A 104 13.62 2.29 -0.64
N SER A 105 13.96 2.00 -1.91
CA SER A 105 12.98 1.76 -2.96
C SER A 105 12.07 0.57 -2.68
N SER A 106 12.58 -0.48 -2.02
CA SER A 106 11.78 -1.64 -1.62
C SER A 106 10.67 -1.27 -0.61
N TYR A 107 10.99 -0.42 0.36
CA TYR A 107 9.99 0.10 1.31
C TYR A 107 8.96 1.01 0.64
N LEU A 108 9.37 1.84 -0.32
CA LEU A 108 8.45 2.67 -1.09
C LEU A 108 7.51 1.80 -1.93
N THR A 109 8.06 0.81 -2.63
CA THR A 109 7.31 -0.02 -3.57
C THR A 109 6.27 -0.90 -2.86
N LEU A 110 6.72 -1.66 -1.86
CA LEU A 110 5.83 -2.56 -1.11
C LEU A 110 5.04 -1.82 -0.03
N GLY A 111 5.69 -0.98 0.76
CA GLY A 111 5.07 -0.31 1.90
C GLY A 111 4.11 0.80 1.45
N ALA A 112 4.64 1.88 0.88
CA ALA A 112 3.84 3.01 0.48
C ALA A 112 2.99 2.74 -0.77
N GLY A 113 3.44 1.86 -1.69
CA GLY A 113 2.68 1.47 -2.87
C GLY A 113 1.57 0.47 -2.54
N ILE A 114 1.92 -0.77 -2.20
CA ILE A 114 0.95 -1.86 -2.11
C ILE A 114 0.22 -1.88 -0.76
N LEU A 115 0.96 -1.82 0.37
CA LEU A 115 0.35 -1.96 1.69
C LEU A 115 -0.58 -0.81 2.05
N ALA A 116 -0.23 0.43 1.67
CA ALA A 116 -1.10 1.57 1.92
C ALA A 116 -2.45 1.44 1.18
N GLN A 117 -2.47 0.89 -0.03
CA GLN A 117 -3.70 0.64 -0.77
C GLN A 117 -4.53 -0.48 -0.12
N LEU A 118 -3.89 -1.55 0.34
CA LEU A 118 -4.57 -2.61 1.08
C LEU A 118 -5.21 -2.07 2.36
N GLU A 119 -4.50 -1.23 3.10
CA GLU A 119 -5.04 -0.59 4.29
C GLU A 119 -6.24 0.30 3.96
N TYR A 120 -6.17 1.10 2.89
CA TYR A 120 -7.31 1.90 2.44
C TYR A 120 -8.54 1.02 2.24
N ILE A 121 -8.42 -0.08 1.50
CA ILE A 121 -9.53 -1.00 1.19
C ILE A 121 -10.11 -1.62 2.46
N ILE A 122 -9.25 -2.08 3.39
CA ILE A 122 -9.68 -2.67 4.67
C ILE A 122 -10.47 -1.64 5.50
N PHE A 123 -9.98 -0.40 5.57
CA PHE A 123 -10.65 0.65 6.32
C PHE A 123 -11.94 1.12 5.66
N GLU A 124 -12.01 1.13 4.34
CA GLU A 124 -13.24 1.47 3.63
C GLU A 124 -14.35 0.44 3.91
N LYS A 125 -14.02 -0.85 3.83
CA LYS A 125 -14.96 -1.90 4.19
C LYS A 125 -15.47 -1.74 5.63
N ARG A 126 -14.55 -1.50 6.57
CA ARG A 126 -14.89 -1.30 7.98
C ARG A 126 -15.70 -0.02 8.20
N TYR A 127 -15.38 1.04 7.47
CA TYR A 127 -16.13 2.30 7.53
C TYR A 127 -17.58 2.07 7.11
N LYS A 128 -17.83 1.35 6.02
CA LYS A 128 -19.17 0.96 5.57
C LYS A 128 -19.93 0.14 6.63
N GLU A 129 -19.25 -0.78 7.31
CA GLU A 129 -19.86 -1.59 8.38
C GLU A 129 -20.27 -0.75 9.60
N LEU A 130 -19.44 0.20 10.02
CA LEU A 130 -19.67 1.07 11.18
C LEU A 130 -20.68 2.18 10.90
N SER A 131 -20.94 2.46 9.64
CA SER A 131 -21.68 3.60 9.14
C SER A 131 -23.17 3.33 8.90
N LYS A 132 -23.60 2.07 9.02
CA LYS A 132 -24.96 1.64 8.65
C LYS A 132 -26.09 2.43 9.34
N ASP A 133 -25.81 3.01 10.52
CA ASP A 133 -26.83 3.66 11.36
C ASP A 133 -26.57 5.15 11.63
N LYS A 134 -25.62 5.78 10.93
CA LYS A 134 -25.23 7.16 11.20
C LYS A 134 -25.28 8.03 9.94
N VAL A 135 -25.90 9.21 10.07
CA VAL A 135 -25.80 10.28 9.07
C VAL A 135 -24.36 10.81 9.13
N PHE A 136 -23.63 10.72 8.00
CA PHE A 136 -22.23 11.12 7.93
C PHE A 136 -22.03 12.57 7.53
N THR A 137 -20.95 13.16 8.06
CA THR A 137 -20.35 14.35 7.47
C THR A 137 -19.82 13.99 6.09
N ILE A 138 -20.29 14.69 5.08
CA ILE A 138 -19.85 14.58 3.70
C ILE A 138 -18.38 14.99 3.67
N PHE A 139 -17.50 14.09 3.25
CA PHE A 139 -16.11 14.39 3.00
C PHE A 139 -15.96 14.70 1.51
N ASN A 140 -15.28 15.80 1.20
CA ASN A 140 -15.05 16.25 -0.18
C ASN A 140 -13.99 15.37 -0.88
N GLU A 141 -14.23 14.07 -0.95
CA GLU A 141 -13.33 13.08 -1.57
C GLU A 141 -13.85 12.71 -2.97
N LYS A 142 -13.00 12.91 -3.98
CA LYS A 142 -13.38 12.61 -5.38
C LYS A 142 -13.01 11.18 -5.77
N ILE A 143 -13.97 10.43 -6.30
CA ILE A 143 -13.74 9.09 -6.86
C ILE A 143 -12.70 9.13 -7.96
N SER A 144 -12.75 10.14 -8.83
CA SER A 144 -11.78 10.32 -9.91
C SER A 144 -10.35 10.40 -9.40
N GLN A 145 -10.10 11.14 -8.32
CA GLN A 145 -8.79 11.24 -7.70
C GLN A 145 -8.31 9.88 -7.19
N ARG A 146 -9.20 9.12 -6.55
CA ARG A 146 -8.89 7.79 -6.03
C ARG A 146 -8.53 6.80 -7.15
N ILE A 147 -9.28 6.82 -8.26
CA ILE A 147 -8.99 5.99 -9.43
C ILE A 147 -7.61 6.33 -9.99
N ILE A 148 -7.30 7.62 -10.16
CA ILE A 148 -6.01 8.08 -10.66
C ILE A 148 -4.87 7.64 -9.73
N GLU A 149 -4.97 7.84 -8.42
CA GLU A 149 -3.96 7.43 -7.44
C GLU A 149 -3.72 5.92 -7.48
N THR A 150 -4.79 5.13 -7.51
CA THR A 150 -4.70 3.67 -7.59
C THR A 150 -4.03 3.24 -8.89
N PHE A 151 -4.44 3.81 -10.03
CA PHE A 151 -3.87 3.51 -11.34
C PHE A 151 -2.38 3.87 -11.42
N LEU A 152 -2.00 5.05 -10.92
CA LEU A 152 -0.60 5.49 -10.89
C LEU A 152 0.27 4.53 -10.07
N ILE A 153 -0.18 4.12 -8.89
CA ILE A 153 0.56 3.19 -8.04
C ILE A 153 0.73 1.84 -8.75
N PHE A 154 -0.33 1.30 -9.35
CA PHE A 154 -0.25 0.03 -10.08
C PHE A 154 0.61 0.07 -11.33
N THR A 155 0.80 1.24 -11.92
CA THR A 155 1.68 1.41 -13.07
C THR A 155 3.12 1.64 -12.65
N ILE A 156 3.35 2.54 -11.69
CA ILE A 156 4.69 2.96 -11.26
C ILE A 156 5.41 1.85 -10.48
N THR A 157 4.69 1.13 -9.60
CA THR A 157 5.29 0.08 -8.75
C THR A 157 5.96 -1.04 -9.55
N PRO A 158 5.33 -1.67 -10.55
CA PRO A 158 5.99 -2.67 -11.39
C PRO A 158 7.15 -2.11 -12.19
N ILE A 159 7.04 -0.90 -12.72
CA ILE A 159 8.11 -0.27 -13.48
C ILE A 159 9.35 -0.07 -12.62
N ILE A 160 9.20 0.50 -11.42
CA ILE A 160 10.32 0.67 -10.49
C ILE A 160 10.92 -0.68 -10.13
N THR A 161 10.11 -1.70 -9.88
CA THR A 161 10.58 -3.05 -9.54
C THR A 161 11.44 -3.64 -10.65
N ILE A 162 10.97 -3.55 -11.90
CA ILE A 162 11.72 -4.03 -13.07
C ILE A 162 13.04 -3.27 -13.22
N LEU A 163 13.03 -1.96 -13.05
CA LEU A 163 14.27 -1.15 -13.12
C LEU A 163 15.27 -1.53 -12.02
N LEU A 164 14.79 -1.83 -10.81
CA LEU A 164 15.65 -2.28 -9.71
C LEU A 164 16.31 -3.63 -10.01
N ILE A 165 15.56 -4.56 -10.62
CA ILE A 165 16.06 -5.87 -11.01
C ILE A 165 17.08 -5.73 -12.14
N ILE A 166 16.77 -4.98 -13.19
CA ILE A 166 17.73 -4.71 -14.29
C ILE A 166 19.00 -4.08 -13.73
N GLY A 167 18.89 -3.12 -12.82
CA GLY A 167 20.03 -2.50 -12.16
C GLY A 167 20.88 -3.51 -11.38
N ARG A 168 20.27 -4.52 -10.72
CA ARG A 168 20.98 -5.60 -10.03
C ARG A 168 21.93 -6.35 -10.98
N TYR A 169 21.43 -6.70 -12.17
CA TYR A 169 22.19 -7.49 -13.12
C TYR A 169 23.26 -6.70 -13.86
N ASN A 170 23.01 -5.42 -14.08
CA ASN A 170 24.03 -4.52 -14.63
C ASN A 170 25.27 -4.43 -13.72
N ASP A 171 25.07 -4.46 -12.39
CA ASP A 171 26.18 -4.42 -11.43
C ASP A 171 27.05 -5.69 -11.47
N TYR A 172 26.53 -6.81 -11.96
CA TYR A 172 27.27 -8.07 -12.06
C TYR A 172 27.85 -8.37 -13.44
N ASN A 173 27.55 -7.56 -14.47
CA ASN A 173 27.86 -7.87 -15.88
C ASN A 173 27.34 -9.25 -16.33
N ILE A 174 26.28 -9.76 -15.67
CA ILE A 174 25.71 -11.07 -15.97
C ILE A 174 24.35 -10.86 -16.60
N ILE A 175 24.22 -11.07 -17.90
CA ILE A 175 22.96 -11.30 -18.59
C ILE A 175 22.83 -12.81 -18.74
N ASP A 176 22.22 -13.47 -17.76
CA ASP A 176 22.00 -14.92 -17.77
C ASP A 176 20.49 -15.23 -17.76
N SER A 177 20.16 -16.48 -18.10
CA SER A 177 18.80 -17.03 -18.05
C SER A 177 18.12 -16.89 -16.68
N GLN A 178 18.90 -16.86 -15.60
CA GLN A 178 18.43 -16.60 -14.24
C GLN A 178 17.78 -15.21 -14.10
N VAL A 179 18.33 -14.18 -14.75
CA VAL A 179 17.75 -12.81 -14.77
C VAL A 179 16.34 -12.82 -15.31
N THR A 180 16.14 -13.51 -16.43
CA THR A 180 14.83 -13.60 -17.07
C THR A 180 13.82 -14.28 -16.15
N LEU A 181 14.24 -15.33 -15.44
CA LEU A 181 13.41 -16.04 -14.47
C LEU A 181 13.02 -15.16 -13.26
N GLU A 182 13.98 -14.40 -12.70
CA GLU A 182 13.69 -13.54 -11.55
C GLU A 182 12.80 -12.34 -11.92
N VAL A 183 13.06 -11.71 -13.08
CA VAL A 183 12.17 -10.64 -13.60
C VAL A 183 10.77 -11.18 -13.82
N PHE A 184 10.65 -12.39 -14.40
CA PHE A 184 9.37 -13.05 -14.59
C PHE A 184 8.66 -13.35 -13.27
N TYR A 185 9.39 -13.88 -12.27
CA TYR A 185 8.81 -14.23 -10.95
C TYR A 185 8.28 -12.99 -10.23
N ILE A 186 9.06 -11.91 -10.19
CA ILE A 186 8.64 -10.67 -9.52
C ILE A 186 7.56 -9.96 -10.34
N GLY A 187 7.67 -9.96 -11.65
CA GLY A 187 6.62 -9.47 -12.53
C GLY A 187 5.30 -10.18 -12.30
N LEU A 188 5.31 -11.51 -12.18
CA LEU A 188 4.15 -12.32 -11.87
C LEU A 188 3.55 -11.97 -10.50
N LEU A 189 4.38 -11.82 -9.47
CA LEU A 189 3.95 -11.45 -8.12
C LEU A 189 3.28 -10.06 -8.11
N MET A 190 3.84 -9.10 -8.86
CA MET A 190 3.24 -7.77 -9.02
C MET A 190 1.91 -7.82 -9.78
N ILE A 191 1.81 -8.62 -10.84
CA ILE A 191 0.56 -8.82 -11.57
C ILE A 191 -0.51 -9.43 -10.67
N ILE A 192 -0.16 -10.47 -9.90
CA ILE A 192 -1.09 -11.10 -8.95
C ILE A 192 -1.57 -10.08 -7.92
N SER A 193 -0.67 -9.29 -7.35
CA SER A 193 -1.02 -8.24 -6.38
C SER A 193 -1.95 -7.19 -7.00
N ALA A 194 -1.65 -6.74 -8.22
CA ALA A 194 -2.48 -5.80 -8.96
C ALA A 194 -3.88 -6.35 -9.25
N VAL A 195 -3.97 -7.63 -9.66
CA VAL A 195 -5.25 -8.31 -9.90
C VAL A 195 -6.08 -8.42 -8.63
N ILE A 196 -5.47 -8.82 -7.51
CA ILE A 196 -6.16 -8.92 -6.21
C ILE A 196 -6.74 -7.55 -5.81
N LEU A 197 -5.96 -6.49 -5.93
CA LEU A 197 -6.40 -5.13 -5.59
C LEU A 197 -7.47 -4.63 -6.57
N ALA A 198 -7.34 -4.91 -7.87
CA ALA A 198 -8.34 -4.54 -8.87
C ALA A 198 -9.68 -5.26 -8.63
N ILE A 199 -9.65 -6.55 -8.28
CA ILE A 199 -10.86 -7.31 -7.93
C ILE A 199 -11.49 -6.74 -6.65
N ALA A 200 -10.69 -6.47 -5.61
CA ALA A 200 -11.19 -5.89 -4.36
C ALA A 200 -11.85 -4.52 -4.58
N PHE A 201 -11.20 -3.65 -5.35
CA PHE A 201 -11.73 -2.35 -5.70
C PHE A 201 -12.98 -2.44 -6.58
N GLY A 202 -12.97 -3.31 -7.60
CA GLY A 202 -14.11 -3.55 -8.49
C GLY A 202 -15.33 -4.10 -7.73
N LYS A 203 -15.11 -4.94 -6.71
CA LYS A 203 -16.19 -5.46 -5.86
C LYS A 203 -16.88 -4.36 -5.07
N ILE A 204 -16.09 -3.44 -4.48
CA ILE A 204 -16.60 -2.29 -3.74
C ILE A 204 -17.44 -1.40 -4.66
N LEU A 205 -16.93 -1.03 -5.84
CA LEU A 205 -17.66 -0.20 -6.80
C LEU A 205 -18.95 -0.88 -7.29
N LYS A 206 -18.91 -2.19 -7.54
CA LYS A 206 -20.08 -2.94 -7.99
C LYS A 206 -21.18 -2.97 -6.95
N GLU A 207 -20.86 -3.15 -5.67
CA GLU A 207 -21.82 -3.13 -4.57
C GLU A 207 -22.51 -1.76 -4.47
N ASP A 208 -21.75 -0.68 -4.55
CA ASP A 208 -22.28 0.68 -4.48
C ASP A 208 -23.13 1.03 -5.70
N THR A 209 -22.68 0.67 -6.91
CA THR A 209 -23.47 0.86 -8.13
C THR A 209 -24.80 0.10 -8.09
N LYS A 210 -24.80 -1.11 -7.51
CA LYS A 210 -26.03 -1.89 -7.33
C LYS A 210 -27.05 -1.18 -6.43
N ILE A 211 -26.58 -0.53 -5.35
CA ILE A 211 -27.43 0.27 -4.47
C ILE A 211 -28.02 1.47 -5.21
N ILE A 212 -27.20 2.20 -5.99
CA ILE A 212 -27.66 3.34 -6.80
C ILE A 212 -28.76 2.91 -7.77
N ILE A 213 -28.52 1.84 -8.53
CA ILE A 213 -29.50 1.31 -9.48
C ILE A 213 -30.79 0.88 -8.76
N GLY A 214 -30.68 0.28 -7.57
CA GLY A 214 -31.82 -0.08 -6.74
C GLY A 214 -32.63 1.15 -6.32
N ASN A 215 -31.97 2.19 -5.83
CA ASN A 215 -32.61 3.44 -5.44
C ASN A 215 -33.31 4.12 -6.63
N ILE A 216 -32.69 4.16 -7.80
CA ILE A 216 -33.30 4.73 -9.03
C ILE A 216 -34.59 3.96 -9.38
N LYS A 217 -34.57 2.63 -9.33
CA LYS A 217 -35.77 1.82 -9.59
C LYS A 217 -36.89 2.03 -8.57
N ASN A 218 -36.55 2.19 -7.28
CA ASN A 218 -37.54 2.48 -6.23
C ASN A 218 -38.20 3.85 -6.49
N ILE A 219 -37.40 4.85 -6.84
CA ILE A 219 -37.91 6.18 -7.22
C ILE A 219 -38.81 6.11 -8.45
N GLU A 220 -38.40 5.35 -9.49
CA GLU A 220 -39.21 5.14 -10.72
C GLU A 220 -40.57 4.49 -10.40
N ASN A 221 -40.60 3.58 -9.41
CA ASN A 221 -41.83 2.93 -8.94
C ASN A 221 -42.66 3.77 -7.96
N GLY A 222 -42.22 4.99 -7.60
CA GLY A 222 -42.91 5.87 -6.64
C GLY A 222 -42.64 5.52 -5.16
N GLU A 223 -41.66 4.63 -4.89
CA GLU A 223 -41.30 4.18 -3.54
C GLU A 223 -40.20 5.07 -2.95
N TYR A 224 -40.48 6.31 -2.62
CA TYR A 224 -39.48 7.31 -2.18
C TYR A 224 -38.93 7.02 -0.77
N GLU A 225 -39.67 6.29 0.07
CA GLU A 225 -39.25 5.95 1.44
C GLU A 225 -38.27 4.75 1.50
N ASN A 226 -38.18 3.95 0.44
CA ASN A 226 -37.40 2.74 0.38
C ASN A 226 -35.99 2.97 -0.24
N THR A 227 -35.40 4.16 -0.09
CA THR A 227 -34.07 4.46 -0.60
C THR A 227 -33.00 4.07 0.40
N SER A 228 -32.05 3.25 -0.03
CA SER A 228 -30.88 2.86 0.76
C SER A 228 -29.83 3.96 0.74
N ILE A 229 -29.29 4.32 1.89
CA ILE A 229 -28.20 5.29 1.98
C ILE A 229 -26.88 4.62 1.56
N ILE A 230 -26.13 5.28 0.68
CA ILE A 230 -24.78 4.85 0.30
C ILE A 230 -23.81 5.48 1.28
N ASN A 231 -23.27 4.65 2.18
CA ASN A 231 -22.31 5.10 3.18
C ASN A 231 -20.90 5.20 2.59
N ARG A 232 -20.66 6.28 1.84
CA ARG A 232 -19.34 6.61 1.28
C ARG A 232 -18.94 8.05 1.59
N PRO A 233 -17.63 8.32 1.72
CA PRO A 233 -17.13 9.66 1.95
C PRO A 233 -16.90 10.47 0.65
N ASP A 234 -17.30 9.95 -0.51
CA ASP A 234 -17.08 10.55 -1.84
C ASP A 234 -18.42 10.93 -2.51
N GLU A 235 -18.35 11.41 -3.76
CA GLU A 235 -19.50 11.90 -4.52
C GLU A 235 -20.64 10.87 -4.70
N LEU A 236 -20.39 9.58 -4.50
CA LEU A 236 -21.44 8.56 -4.53
C LEU A 236 -22.23 8.47 -3.22
N GLY A 237 -21.73 9.08 -2.13
CA GLY A 237 -22.41 9.16 -0.84
C GLY A 237 -23.21 10.45 -0.65
N GLU A 238 -23.09 11.42 -1.57
CA GLU A 238 -23.91 12.63 -1.61
C GLU A 238 -25.31 12.31 -2.14
#